data_11f78503cf405ae7f838293a4a7cfe2e
#
_entry.id   11f78503cf405ae7f838293a4a7cfe2e
#
_cell.length_a   1.000
_cell.length_b   1.000
_cell.length_c   1.000
_cell.angle_alpha   90.00
_cell.angle_beta   90.00
_cell.angle_gamma   90.00
#
_symmetry.space_group_name_H-M   'P 1'
#
loop_
_entity.id
_entity.type
_entity.pdbx_description
1 polymer ?
#
loop_
_entity_poly.entity_id
_entity_poly.type
_entity_poly.pdbx_seq_one_letter_code
_entity_poly.pdbx_strand_id
1 'polypeptide(L)'
;MITNPNVKINLGLNILRKREDGFHDLETLFVPYFDIHDTLEIVSGDDYSRTSASLFSRYGDAALPASQGSMKHEGVFGVEASDSEAPKIVQGMSEDGRLMITIARQEGVDWDPLKDLCAKAYMMLAADFDLPPVKIFLEKTSPVGAGLGGGSSDAAFTLKMLNEMFSLGLSEGRLAGYASRLGSDCAFFIYNRPMIGEGRGEILTDYSLEGCLDFARHDNEGAGYVNEEVRCDEGCSGSGKEPFEIQVITPAGISVSTAEAYGGIVPELPEMSLRQVLELPVEQWDGLLVNDFEETVFAKHPELAAIKRSLYDSGAVYASMSGSGSSLFAIYRK
;
A
#
# COMPACT_ATOMS: atom_id res chain seq x y z
N MET A 1 -3.61 -19.34 3.31
CA MET A 1 -3.99 -18.47 2.15
C MET A 1 -2.81 -17.60 1.78
N ILE A 2 -2.66 -17.28 0.49
CA ILE A 2 -1.62 -16.38 -0.01
C ILE A 2 -2.26 -15.32 -0.93
N THR A 3 -1.76 -14.08 -0.91
CA THR A 3 -2.21 -12.97 -1.75
C THR A 3 -1.08 -11.98 -2.00
N ASN A 4 -1.28 -11.08 -2.95
CA ASN A 4 -0.31 -10.04 -3.31
C ASN A 4 -0.91 -8.64 -3.03
N PRO A 5 -0.70 -8.09 -1.82
CA PRO A 5 -1.15 -6.73 -1.51
C PRO A 5 -0.49 -5.71 -2.43
N ASN A 6 -1.29 -5.05 -3.27
CA ASN A 6 -0.83 -4.02 -4.19
C ASN A 6 -0.62 -2.68 -3.48
N VAL A 7 0.08 -1.75 -4.13
CA VAL A 7 0.21 -0.38 -3.63
C VAL A 7 -0.86 0.55 -4.23
N LYS A 8 -0.82 1.85 -3.89
CA LYS A 8 -1.66 2.91 -4.48
C LYS A 8 -0.79 4.08 -4.93
N ILE A 9 -1.35 4.89 -5.79
CA ILE A 9 -0.88 6.25 -6.08
C ILE A 9 -1.95 7.27 -5.70
N ASN A 10 -1.52 8.54 -5.55
CA ASN A 10 -2.41 9.68 -5.37
C ASN A 10 -2.43 10.50 -6.67
N LEU A 11 -3.57 10.55 -7.35
CA LEU A 11 -3.79 11.50 -8.46
C LEU A 11 -4.33 12.81 -7.87
N GLY A 12 -3.45 13.81 -7.80
CA GLY A 12 -3.69 15.04 -7.06
C GLY A 12 -3.71 14.82 -5.54
N LEU A 13 -3.27 15.81 -4.80
CA LEU A 13 -3.37 15.86 -3.35
C LEU A 13 -3.40 17.32 -2.93
N ASN A 14 -4.57 17.81 -2.55
CA ASN A 14 -4.80 19.16 -2.11
C ASN A 14 -4.92 19.19 -0.58
N ILE A 15 -4.19 20.08 0.10
CA ILE A 15 -4.31 20.31 1.54
C ILE A 15 -5.17 21.55 1.75
N LEU A 16 -6.43 21.32 2.07
CA LEU A 16 -7.48 22.34 2.03
C LEU A 16 -7.47 23.29 3.23
N ARG A 17 -7.19 22.75 4.41
CA ARG A 17 -7.13 23.55 5.65
C ARG A 17 -6.45 22.77 6.79
N LYS A 18 -5.93 23.53 7.76
CA LYS A 18 -5.52 22.98 9.06
C LYS A 18 -6.71 22.94 10.01
N ARG A 19 -6.88 21.81 10.70
CA ARG A 19 -7.98 21.56 11.65
C ARG A 19 -7.57 21.98 13.06
N GLU A 20 -8.55 22.15 13.94
CA GLU A 20 -8.33 22.47 15.35
C GLU A 20 -7.65 21.31 16.12
N ASP A 21 -7.82 20.06 15.67
CA ASP A 21 -7.20 18.87 16.24
C ASP A 21 -5.72 18.68 15.82
N GLY A 22 -5.18 19.63 15.05
CA GLY A 22 -3.80 19.65 14.57
C GLY A 22 -3.55 18.87 13.27
N PHE A 23 -4.56 18.13 12.77
CA PHE A 23 -4.51 17.49 11.46
C PHE A 23 -4.88 18.47 10.33
N HIS A 24 -4.89 17.97 9.10
CA HIS A 24 -5.29 18.72 7.92
C HIS A 24 -6.44 18.02 7.21
N ASP A 25 -7.36 18.81 6.68
CA ASP A 25 -8.30 18.30 5.69
C ASP A 25 -7.60 18.31 4.33
N LEU A 26 -7.72 17.19 3.64
CA LEU A 26 -7.16 16.99 2.30
C LEU A 26 -8.22 16.47 1.33
N GLU A 27 -7.91 16.53 0.04
CA GLU A 27 -8.64 15.90 -1.03
C GLU A 27 -7.65 15.23 -1.98
N THR A 28 -7.88 13.95 -2.33
CA THR A 28 -7.02 13.19 -3.26
C THR A 28 -7.82 12.11 -3.96
N LEU A 29 -7.42 11.70 -5.16
CA LEU A 29 -7.92 10.47 -5.77
C LEU A 29 -6.91 9.35 -5.51
N PHE A 30 -7.31 8.37 -4.72
CA PHE A 30 -6.58 7.14 -4.55
C PHE A 30 -6.84 6.20 -5.72
N VAL A 31 -5.77 5.66 -6.27
CA VAL A 31 -5.84 4.70 -7.37
C VAL A 31 -4.97 3.49 -7.04
N PRO A 32 -5.52 2.24 -7.09
CA PRO A 32 -4.72 1.05 -6.88
C PRO A 32 -3.69 0.88 -8.01
N TYR A 33 -2.49 0.42 -7.67
CA TYR A 33 -1.42 0.14 -8.62
C TYR A 33 -0.86 -1.26 -8.35
N PHE A 34 -1.00 -2.16 -9.32
CA PHE A 34 -0.83 -3.61 -9.12
C PHE A 34 0.57 -4.12 -9.50
N ASP A 35 1.35 -3.38 -10.30
CA ASP A 35 2.69 -3.81 -10.72
C ASP A 35 3.72 -3.81 -9.59
N ILE A 36 3.43 -3.09 -8.51
CA ILE A 36 4.19 -3.11 -7.26
C ILE A 36 3.31 -3.72 -6.19
N HIS A 37 3.75 -4.81 -5.58
CA HIS A 37 3.00 -5.51 -4.55
C HIS A 37 3.93 -6.25 -3.59
N ASP A 38 3.46 -6.53 -2.40
CA ASP A 38 4.10 -7.44 -1.46
C ASP A 38 3.54 -8.87 -1.64
N THR A 39 4.07 -9.83 -0.91
CA THR A 39 3.46 -11.15 -0.83
C THR A 39 3.11 -11.45 0.62
N LEU A 40 1.84 -11.73 0.87
CA LEU A 40 1.30 -12.00 2.20
C LEU A 40 0.73 -13.41 2.25
N GLU A 41 1.19 -14.21 3.22
CA GLU A 41 0.67 -15.53 3.48
C GLU A 41 0.23 -15.66 4.93
N ILE A 42 -0.96 -16.25 5.14
CA ILE A 42 -1.48 -16.57 6.46
C ILE A 42 -1.84 -18.06 6.51
N VAL A 43 -1.31 -18.74 7.51
CA VAL A 43 -1.66 -20.12 7.83
C VAL A 43 -2.20 -20.19 9.25
N SER A 44 -3.22 -21.05 9.47
CA SER A 44 -3.82 -21.26 10.77
C SER A 44 -3.42 -22.60 11.36
N GLY A 45 -3.41 -22.69 12.68
CA GLY A 45 -3.20 -23.93 13.45
C GLY A 45 -1.84 -24.03 14.12
N ASP A 46 -1.75 -24.96 15.06
CA ASP A 46 -0.58 -25.21 15.88
C ASP A 46 0.48 -26.06 15.16
N ASP A 47 0.10 -26.65 14.01
CA ASP A 47 0.99 -27.53 13.26
C ASP A 47 1.91 -26.73 12.35
N TYR A 48 3.02 -26.37 12.94
CA TYR A 48 4.11 -25.68 12.24
C TYR A 48 4.80 -26.55 11.18
N SER A 49 4.53 -27.85 11.13
CA SER A 49 5.13 -28.78 10.18
C SER A 49 4.41 -28.83 8.83
N ARG A 50 3.18 -28.32 8.74
CA ARG A 50 2.36 -28.32 7.53
C ARG A 50 2.44 -27.02 6.73
N THR A 51 3.56 -26.36 6.75
CA THR A 51 3.76 -25.22 5.84
C THR A 51 4.00 -25.77 4.42
N SER A 52 2.94 -26.09 3.71
CA SER A 52 2.97 -26.16 2.25
C SER A 52 3.10 -24.78 1.62
N ALA A 53 3.38 -23.80 2.44
CA ALA A 53 3.49 -22.41 2.11
C ALA A 53 4.69 -22.19 1.18
N SER A 54 4.45 -21.63 0.01
CA SER A 54 5.49 -21.40 -0.98
C SER A 54 6.60 -20.47 -0.47
N LEU A 55 6.24 -19.53 0.41
CA LEU A 55 7.18 -18.62 1.04
C LEU A 55 8.07 -19.31 2.08
N PHE A 56 7.51 -20.20 2.92
CA PHE A 56 8.31 -20.98 3.85
C PHE A 56 9.29 -21.92 3.15
N SER A 57 8.90 -22.51 2.02
CA SER A 57 9.81 -23.37 1.25
C SER A 57 10.94 -22.59 0.57
N ARG A 58 10.69 -21.32 0.22
CA ARG A 58 11.70 -20.44 -0.40
C ARG A 58 12.80 -20.04 0.57
N TYR A 59 12.47 -19.87 1.85
CA TYR A 59 13.41 -19.38 2.88
C TYR A 59 13.94 -20.49 3.80
N GLY A 60 13.54 -21.75 3.58
CA GLY A 60 14.07 -22.93 4.29
C GLY A 60 13.86 -22.91 5.80
N ASP A 61 14.77 -23.54 6.53
CA ASP A 61 14.72 -23.69 7.99
C ASP A 61 14.78 -22.36 8.79
N ALA A 62 15.14 -21.26 8.14
CA ALA A 62 15.15 -19.94 8.78
C ALA A 62 13.76 -19.46 9.22
N ALA A 63 12.70 -20.01 8.62
CA ALA A 63 11.31 -19.71 8.97
C ALA A 63 10.73 -20.66 10.04
N LEU A 64 11.47 -21.67 10.51
CA LEU A 64 11.03 -22.58 11.55
C LEU A 64 11.44 -22.05 12.93
N PRO A 65 10.54 -22.10 13.95
CA PRO A 65 10.93 -21.74 15.30
C PRO A 65 12.05 -22.68 15.76
N ALA A 66 13.11 -22.13 16.36
CA ALA A 66 14.13 -22.93 17.00
C ALA A 66 13.46 -23.89 17.98
N SER A 67 13.70 -25.20 17.80
CA SER A 67 13.18 -26.25 18.67
C SER A 67 13.38 -25.86 20.14
N GLN A 68 12.35 -26.01 20.95
CA GLN A 68 12.28 -25.71 22.39
C GLN A 68 13.59 -26.06 23.11
N GLY A 69 14.39 -25.07 23.39
CA GLY A 69 15.61 -25.23 24.15
C GLY A 69 16.36 -23.92 24.30
N SER A 70 15.98 -23.16 25.32
CA SER A 70 16.65 -21.95 25.82
C SER A 70 15.95 -20.63 25.43
N MET A 71 14.99 -20.24 26.26
CA MET A 71 14.58 -18.84 26.39
C MET A 71 15.77 -18.03 26.92
N LYS A 72 16.41 -17.24 26.06
CA LYS A 72 17.10 -16.02 26.44
C LYS A 72 16.62 -14.94 25.50
N HIS A 73 16.02 -13.93 26.08
CA HIS A 73 15.74 -12.63 25.46
C HIS A 73 17.04 -12.10 24.83
N GLU A 74 16.95 -11.75 23.57
CA GLU A 74 17.93 -11.18 22.65
C GLU A 74 18.18 -12.13 21.47
N GLY A 75 17.48 -11.91 20.37
CA GLY A 75 17.73 -12.72 19.20
C GLY A 75 17.26 -12.08 17.91
N VAL A 76 17.99 -11.05 17.47
CA VAL A 76 18.14 -10.83 16.04
C VAL A 76 18.94 -12.02 15.55
N PHE A 77 18.28 -13.04 15.00
CA PHE A 77 18.97 -14.14 14.34
C PHE A 77 19.41 -13.64 12.95
N GLY A 78 20.60 -13.04 12.91
CA GLY A 78 21.33 -12.85 11.67
C GLY A 78 21.84 -14.21 11.20
N VAL A 79 21.22 -14.79 10.19
CA VAL A 79 21.88 -15.79 9.36
C VAL A 79 22.84 -15.00 8.49
N GLU A 80 24.16 -15.11 8.78
CA GLU A 80 25.19 -14.66 7.85
C GLU A 80 25.17 -15.59 6.62
N ALA A 81 24.28 -15.27 5.68
CA ALA A 81 24.40 -15.82 4.33
C ALA A 81 25.46 -15.00 3.63
N SER A 82 26.50 -15.68 3.17
CA SER A 82 27.65 -15.13 2.46
C SER A 82 27.35 -14.72 1.01
N ASP A 83 26.10 -14.44 0.65
CA ASP A 83 25.70 -13.90 -0.63
C ASP A 83 24.81 -12.66 -0.43
N SER A 84 25.21 -11.56 -1.04
CA SER A 84 24.60 -10.22 -0.93
C SER A 84 23.18 -10.10 -1.52
N GLU A 85 22.50 -11.20 -1.82
CA GLU A 85 21.21 -11.23 -2.51
C GLU A 85 20.03 -11.79 -1.69
N ALA A 86 20.27 -12.41 -0.53
CA ALA A 86 19.17 -12.97 0.26
C ALA A 86 18.50 -11.90 1.13
N PRO A 87 17.16 -11.84 1.18
CA PRO A 87 16.45 -10.89 2.04
C PRO A 87 16.71 -11.20 3.52
N LYS A 88 16.78 -10.15 4.34
CA LYS A 88 16.91 -10.26 5.78
C LYS A 88 15.55 -10.60 6.38
N ILE A 89 15.55 -11.53 7.33
CA ILE A 89 14.33 -12.06 7.95
C ILE A 89 14.31 -11.68 9.42
N VAL A 90 13.17 -11.17 9.89
CA VAL A 90 12.89 -10.97 11.32
C VAL A 90 11.59 -11.66 11.69
N GLN A 91 11.50 -12.10 12.95
CA GLN A 91 10.36 -12.86 13.43
C GLN A 91 9.92 -12.34 14.79
N GLY A 92 8.60 -12.27 15.01
CA GLY A 92 7.98 -11.94 16.28
C GLY A 92 6.90 -12.95 16.64
N MET A 93 6.74 -13.20 17.95
CA MET A 93 5.67 -14.06 18.48
C MET A 93 4.97 -13.32 19.62
N SER A 94 3.63 -13.31 19.62
CA SER A 94 2.85 -12.76 20.74
C SER A 94 3.07 -13.57 22.02
N GLU A 95 2.92 -12.91 23.18
CA GLU A 95 3.15 -13.52 24.49
C GLU A 95 2.24 -14.75 24.74
N ASP A 96 1.04 -14.74 24.19
CA ASP A 96 0.07 -15.84 24.28
C ASP A 96 0.32 -16.95 23.25
N GLY A 97 1.32 -16.79 22.37
CA GLY A 97 1.67 -17.75 21.33
C GLY A 97 0.64 -17.87 20.18
N ARG A 98 -0.40 -17.02 20.14
CA ARG A 98 -1.46 -17.09 19.12
C ARG A 98 -1.10 -16.44 17.80
N LEU A 99 -0.12 -15.56 17.78
CA LEU A 99 0.38 -14.90 16.58
C LEU A 99 1.89 -15.12 16.44
N MET A 100 2.30 -15.63 15.31
CA MET A 100 3.69 -15.53 14.84
C MET A 100 3.71 -14.73 13.54
N ILE A 101 4.57 -13.74 13.44
CA ILE A 101 4.79 -12.97 12.21
C ILE A 101 6.24 -13.07 11.78
N THR A 102 6.47 -13.35 10.51
CA THR A 102 7.79 -13.38 9.87
C THR A 102 7.79 -12.38 8.74
N ILE A 103 8.76 -11.47 8.74
CA ILE A 103 8.89 -10.43 7.70
C ILE A 103 10.24 -10.63 7.03
N ALA A 104 10.22 -10.76 5.69
CA ALA A 104 11.40 -10.80 4.84
C ALA A 104 11.49 -9.53 3.99
N ARG A 105 12.67 -8.87 3.98
CA ARG A 105 12.91 -7.66 3.20
C ARG A 105 14.37 -7.55 2.80
N GLN A 106 14.65 -7.15 1.55
CA GLN A 106 16.02 -7.04 1.02
C GLN A 106 16.90 -6.08 1.83
N GLU A 107 16.39 -4.88 2.11
CA GLU A 107 17.12 -3.85 2.85
C GLU A 107 17.20 -4.15 4.35
N GLY A 108 16.38 -5.07 4.83
CA GLY A 108 16.18 -5.42 6.23
C GLY A 108 14.97 -4.74 6.84
N VAL A 109 14.63 -5.18 8.04
CA VAL A 109 13.49 -4.70 8.83
C VAL A 109 14.05 -4.05 10.10
N ASP A 110 13.75 -2.78 10.31
CA ASP A 110 14.23 -1.95 11.40
C ASP A 110 13.14 -1.64 12.45
N TRP A 111 12.00 -2.33 12.36
CA TRP A 111 10.90 -2.24 13.34
C TRP A 111 10.61 -3.59 13.98
N ASP A 112 9.99 -3.55 15.16
CA ASP A 112 9.50 -4.73 15.86
C ASP A 112 8.37 -5.39 15.05
N PRO A 113 8.49 -6.67 14.65
CA PRO A 113 7.46 -7.36 13.87
C PRO A 113 6.06 -7.36 14.51
N LEU A 114 5.98 -7.37 15.84
CA LEU A 114 4.69 -7.29 16.53
C LEU A 114 4.05 -5.89 16.48
N LYS A 115 4.81 -4.87 16.09
CA LYS A 115 4.29 -3.52 15.81
C LYS A 115 3.90 -3.32 14.35
N ASP A 116 4.15 -4.31 13.51
CA ASP A 116 3.70 -4.31 12.12
C ASP A 116 2.17 -4.21 12.02
N LEU A 117 1.68 -3.59 10.95
CA LEU A 117 0.24 -3.40 10.77
C LEU A 117 -0.50 -4.71 10.55
N CYS A 118 0.13 -5.72 9.96
CA CYS A 118 -0.43 -7.07 9.83
C CYS A 118 -0.66 -7.73 11.20
N ALA A 119 0.34 -7.61 12.10
CA ALA A 119 0.21 -8.11 13.46
C ALA A 119 -0.90 -7.38 14.22
N LYS A 120 -0.97 -6.06 14.10
CA LYS A 120 -2.03 -5.25 14.70
C LYS A 120 -3.41 -5.59 14.14
N ALA A 121 -3.53 -5.89 12.84
CA ALA A 121 -4.77 -6.31 12.20
C ALA A 121 -5.29 -7.62 12.81
N TYR A 122 -4.43 -8.63 12.98
CA TYR A 122 -4.79 -9.86 13.67
C TYR A 122 -5.22 -9.60 15.10
N MET A 123 -4.41 -8.90 15.90
CA MET A 123 -4.70 -8.61 17.30
C MET A 123 -6.02 -7.84 17.47
N MET A 124 -6.33 -6.93 16.55
CA MET A 124 -7.56 -6.16 16.58
C MET A 124 -8.80 -7.05 16.33
N LEU A 125 -8.75 -7.97 15.38
CA LEU A 125 -9.84 -8.93 15.15
C LEU A 125 -9.91 -9.98 16.28
N ALA A 126 -8.78 -10.43 16.80
CA ALA A 126 -8.74 -11.41 17.91
C ALA A 126 -9.28 -10.84 19.23
N ALA A 127 -9.36 -9.51 19.37
CA ALA A 127 -10.04 -8.88 20.52
C ALA A 127 -11.57 -8.99 20.45
N ASP A 128 -12.12 -9.04 19.24
CA ASP A 128 -13.58 -9.07 19.03
C ASP A 128 -14.08 -10.48 18.64
N PHE A 129 -13.20 -11.37 18.18
CA PHE A 129 -13.52 -12.72 17.71
C PHE A 129 -12.56 -13.74 18.32
N ASP A 130 -13.05 -14.94 18.61
CA ASP A 130 -12.20 -16.07 19.05
C ASP A 130 -11.49 -16.68 17.84
N LEU A 131 -10.38 -16.03 17.42
CA LEU A 131 -9.58 -16.51 16.30
C LEU A 131 -8.62 -17.61 16.76
N PRO A 132 -8.40 -18.66 15.96
CA PRO A 132 -7.34 -19.63 16.23
C PRO A 132 -5.94 -18.99 16.07
N PRO A 133 -4.88 -19.64 16.59
CA PRO A 133 -3.51 -19.22 16.32
C PRO A 133 -3.21 -19.15 14.84
N VAL A 134 -2.42 -18.14 14.44
CA VAL A 134 -2.00 -17.93 13.05
C VAL A 134 -0.51 -17.65 12.94
N LYS A 135 0.02 -17.95 11.78
CA LYS A 135 1.30 -17.46 11.29
C LYS A 135 1.08 -16.57 10.10
N ILE A 136 1.65 -15.40 10.17
CA ILE A 136 1.70 -14.42 9.08
C ILE A 136 3.12 -14.43 8.52
N PHE A 137 3.26 -14.59 7.23
CA PHE A 137 4.51 -14.41 6.50
C PHE A 137 4.33 -13.26 5.52
N LEU A 138 5.20 -12.23 5.61
CA LEU A 138 5.18 -11.04 4.77
C LEU A 138 6.52 -10.88 4.07
N GLU A 139 6.52 -10.98 2.74
CA GLU A 139 7.66 -10.62 1.90
C GLU A 139 7.45 -9.18 1.39
N LYS A 140 8.26 -8.26 1.93
CA LYS A 140 8.20 -6.83 1.61
C LYS A 140 9.08 -6.54 0.39
N THR A 141 8.45 -6.34 -0.75
CA THR A 141 9.05 -5.90 -2.01
C THR A 141 8.68 -4.47 -2.35
N SER A 142 7.53 -4.01 -1.83
CA SER A 142 7.10 -2.62 -2.00
C SER A 142 7.98 -1.67 -1.16
N PRO A 143 8.28 -0.47 -1.68
CA PRO A 143 9.06 0.53 -0.97
C PRO A 143 8.38 1.00 0.31
N VAL A 144 9.12 0.97 1.43
CA VAL A 144 8.60 1.41 2.74
C VAL A 144 8.77 2.92 2.89
N GLY A 145 7.71 3.62 3.31
CA GLY A 145 7.76 5.06 3.56
C GLY A 145 7.91 5.91 2.30
N ALA A 146 7.49 5.40 1.14
CA ALA A 146 7.64 6.05 -0.16
C ALA A 146 6.34 6.65 -0.72
N GLY A 147 5.30 6.86 0.11
CA GLY A 147 4.03 7.46 -0.33
C GLY A 147 3.08 6.50 -1.06
N LEU A 148 3.42 5.21 -1.15
CA LEU A 148 2.66 4.21 -1.92
C LEU A 148 1.67 3.38 -1.07
N GLY A 149 1.70 3.49 0.26
CA GLY A 149 0.73 2.84 1.14
C GLY A 149 0.91 1.33 1.32
N GLY A 150 2.06 0.73 0.99
CA GLY A 150 2.28 -0.72 1.04
C GLY A 150 1.93 -1.36 2.39
N GLY A 151 2.41 -0.81 3.51
CA GLY A 151 2.07 -1.34 4.84
C GLY A 151 0.59 -1.24 5.20
N SER A 152 -0.12 -0.22 4.71
CA SER A 152 -1.58 -0.09 4.85
C SER A 152 -2.32 -1.13 4.02
N SER A 153 -1.79 -1.45 2.85
CA SER A 153 -2.29 -2.53 2.00
C SER A 153 -2.14 -3.87 2.70
N ASP A 154 -0.94 -4.20 3.19
CA ASP A 154 -0.68 -5.46 3.90
C ASP A 154 -1.68 -5.67 5.04
N ALA A 155 -1.93 -4.63 5.83
CA ALA A 155 -2.90 -4.67 6.94
C ALA A 155 -4.34 -4.92 6.45
N ALA A 156 -4.77 -4.21 5.41
CA ALA A 156 -6.11 -4.37 4.85
C ALA A 156 -6.31 -5.78 4.28
N PHE A 157 -5.32 -6.29 3.54
CA PHE A 157 -5.36 -7.66 3.03
C PHE A 157 -5.30 -8.69 4.16
N THR A 158 -4.57 -8.43 5.24
CA THR A 158 -4.61 -9.28 6.44
C THR A 158 -6.02 -9.35 7.01
N LEU A 159 -6.73 -8.22 7.17
CA LEU A 159 -8.12 -8.20 7.63
C LEU A 159 -9.04 -9.00 6.70
N LYS A 160 -8.93 -8.82 5.38
CA LYS A 160 -9.72 -9.55 4.37
C LYS A 160 -9.47 -11.05 4.45
N MET A 161 -8.22 -11.47 4.49
CA MET A 161 -7.83 -12.88 4.58
C MET A 161 -8.35 -13.54 5.87
N LEU A 162 -8.22 -12.89 7.02
CA LEU A 162 -8.70 -13.41 8.29
C LEU A 162 -10.23 -13.52 8.31
N ASN A 163 -10.94 -12.53 7.74
CA ASN A 163 -12.40 -12.56 7.59
C ASN A 163 -12.85 -13.78 6.77
N GLU A 164 -12.16 -14.06 5.68
CA GLU A 164 -12.47 -15.20 4.81
C GLU A 164 -12.08 -16.52 5.46
N MET A 165 -10.83 -16.66 5.92
CA MET A 165 -10.30 -17.89 6.52
C MET A 165 -11.14 -18.40 7.67
N PHE A 166 -11.65 -17.49 8.48
CA PHE A 166 -12.43 -17.84 9.70
C PHE A 166 -13.91 -17.55 9.55
N SER A 167 -14.39 -17.22 8.33
CA SER A 167 -15.80 -17.00 8.00
C SER A 167 -16.47 -16.01 8.97
N LEU A 168 -15.79 -14.88 9.28
CA LEU A 168 -16.27 -13.93 10.27
C LEU A 168 -17.53 -13.16 9.82
N GLY A 169 -17.85 -13.19 8.53
CA GLY A 169 -19.05 -12.55 7.95
C GLY A 169 -19.03 -11.02 8.04
N LEU A 170 -17.84 -10.42 8.07
CA LEU A 170 -17.70 -8.97 8.08
C LEU A 170 -17.91 -8.41 6.67
N SER A 171 -18.82 -7.43 6.54
CA SER A 171 -19.00 -6.69 5.30
C SER A 171 -17.79 -5.76 5.02
N GLU A 172 -17.64 -5.31 3.77
CA GLU A 172 -16.60 -4.31 3.40
C GLU A 172 -16.63 -3.09 4.33
N GLY A 173 -17.80 -2.52 4.60
CA GLY A 173 -17.93 -1.36 5.49
C GLY A 173 -17.48 -1.65 6.93
N ARG A 174 -17.69 -2.87 7.44
CA ARG A 174 -17.19 -3.26 8.76
C ARG A 174 -15.68 -3.46 8.73
N LEU A 175 -15.15 -4.09 7.69
CA LEU A 175 -13.69 -4.23 7.49
C LEU A 175 -13.02 -2.87 7.35
N ALA A 176 -13.61 -1.95 6.58
CA ALA A 176 -13.10 -0.57 6.45
C ALA A 176 -13.10 0.16 7.81
N GLY A 177 -14.09 -0.11 8.68
CA GLY A 177 -14.11 0.40 10.05
C GLY A 177 -12.97 -0.14 10.93
N TYR A 178 -12.55 -1.40 10.75
CA TYR A 178 -11.34 -1.92 11.39
C TYR A 178 -10.09 -1.29 10.79
N ALA A 179 -10.00 -1.25 9.47
CA ALA A 179 -8.86 -0.73 8.73
C ALA A 179 -8.55 0.74 9.07
N SER A 180 -9.58 1.60 9.17
CA SER A 180 -9.41 3.03 9.51
C SER A 180 -8.80 3.28 10.89
N ARG A 181 -8.89 2.30 11.80
CA ARG A 181 -8.25 2.35 13.13
C ARG A 181 -6.77 1.96 13.08
N LEU A 182 -6.33 1.27 12.02
CA LEU A 182 -4.93 0.88 11.79
C LEU A 182 -4.12 2.00 11.13
N GLY A 183 -4.72 2.69 10.17
CA GLY A 183 -4.09 3.79 9.45
C GLY A 183 -5.03 4.44 8.45
N SER A 184 -4.74 5.69 8.06
CA SER A 184 -5.60 6.50 7.18
C SER A 184 -5.85 5.84 5.82
N ASP A 185 -4.80 5.25 5.22
CA ASP A 185 -4.89 4.64 3.89
C ASP A 185 -5.43 3.19 3.94
N CYS A 186 -5.51 2.55 5.13
CA CYS A 186 -5.89 1.14 5.21
C CYS A 186 -7.31 0.87 4.71
N ALA A 187 -8.26 1.78 4.98
CA ALA A 187 -9.64 1.63 4.55
C ALA A 187 -9.77 1.61 3.02
N PHE A 188 -8.94 2.38 2.31
CA PHE A 188 -8.91 2.37 0.86
C PHE A 188 -8.64 0.97 0.30
N PHE A 189 -7.67 0.23 0.86
CA PHE A 189 -7.30 -1.10 0.38
C PHE A 189 -8.34 -2.19 0.70
N ILE A 190 -9.29 -1.93 1.60
CA ILE A 190 -10.45 -2.81 1.75
C ILE A 190 -11.28 -2.79 0.47
N TYR A 191 -11.57 -1.59 -0.04
CA TYR A 191 -12.32 -1.38 -1.28
C TYR A 191 -11.48 -1.66 -2.53
N ASN A 192 -10.22 -1.25 -2.52
CA ASN A 192 -9.19 -1.49 -3.54
C ASN A 192 -9.62 -1.12 -4.97
N ARG A 193 -10.28 0.00 -5.14
CA ARG A 193 -10.74 0.59 -6.39
C ARG A 193 -10.55 2.12 -6.35
N PRO A 194 -10.61 2.84 -7.51
CA PRO A 194 -10.44 4.29 -7.48
C PRO A 194 -11.47 4.97 -6.58
N MET A 195 -10.99 5.79 -5.63
CA MET A 195 -11.83 6.48 -4.65
C MET A 195 -11.29 7.87 -4.35
N ILE A 196 -12.18 8.86 -4.28
CA ILE A 196 -11.82 10.16 -3.71
C ILE A 196 -11.78 10.01 -2.19
N GLY A 197 -10.63 10.40 -1.64
CA GLY A 197 -10.41 10.51 -0.20
C GLY A 197 -10.49 11.97 0.25
N GLU A 198 -11.33 12.23 1.23
CA GLU A 198 -11.53 13.52 1.86
C GLU A 198 -11.26 13.42 3.37
N GLY A 199 -11.32 14.54 4.10
CA GLY A 199 -10.97 14.60 5.51
C GLY A 199 -9.46 14.42 5.68
N ARG A 200 -8.99 13.42 6.42
CA ARG A 200 -7.58 13.02 6.49
C ARG A 200 -7.22 11.92 5.48
N GLY A 201 -8.13 11.64 4.52
CA GLY A 201 -8.09 10.53 3.57
C GLY A 201 -9.01 9.35 3.94
N GLU A 202 -9.72 9.43 5.08
CA GLU A 202 -10.58 8.36 5.60
C GLU A 202 -12.03 8.41 5.08
N ILE A 203 -12.47 9.54 4.55
CA ILE A 203 -13.82 9.68 3.95
C ILE A 203 -13.71 9.30 2.48
N LEU A 204 -14.11 8.09 2.15
CA LEU A 204 -13.92 7.50 0.83
C LEU A 204 -15.21 7.51 0.03
N THR A 205 -15.16 8.02 -1.20
CA THR A 205 -16.26 8.04 -2.16
C THR A 205 -15.81 7.39 -3.46
N ASP A 206 -16.58 6.46 -3.99
CA ASP A 206 -16.30 5.81 -5.27
C ASP A 206 -16.10 6.84 -6.39
N TYR A 207 -15.11 6.60 -7.24
CA TYR A 207 -14.84 7.41 -8.41
C TYR A 207 -14.59 6.52 -9.62
N SER A 208 -15.27 6.79 -10.74
CA SER A 208 -15.05 6.07 -11.99
C SER A 208 -14.08 6.86 -12.86
N LEU A 209 -12.95 6.25 -13.18
CA LEU A 209 -12.02 6.76 -14.19
C LEU A 209 -12.47 6.26 -15.55
N GLU A 210 -13.64 6.73 -16.04
CA GLU A 210 -14.18 6.29 -17.32
C GLU A 210 -13.26 6.70 -18.49
N GLY A 211 -12.69 5.69 -19.13
CA GLY A 211 -12.16 5.79 -20.50
C GLY A 211 -10.79 6.45 -20.68
N CYS A 212 -10.04 6.78 -19.62
CA CYS A 212 -8.77 7.49 -19.78
C CYS A 212 -7.52 6.72 -19.30
N LEU A 213 -7.62 5.86 -18.30
CA LEU A 213 -6.46 5.17 -17.72
C LEU A 213 -6.74 3.66 -17.73
N ASP A 214 -6.02 2.92 -18.57
CA ASP A 214 -6.00 1.46 -18.53
C ASP A 214 -5.08 1.06 -17.37
N PHE A 215 -5.69 0.76 -16.23
CA PHE A 215 -4.96 0.12 -15.13
C PHE A 215 -4.74 -1.32 -15.57
N ALA A 216 -3.49 -1.67 -15.87
CA ALA A 216 -3.11 -3.02 -16.22
C ALA A 216 -3.68 -4.00 -15.17
N ARG A 217 -4.79 -4.64 -15.54
CA ARG A 217 -5.32 -5.78 -14.82
C ARG A 217 -4.42 -6.95 -15.18
N HIS A 218 -3.41 -7.21 -14.39
CA HIS A 218 -2.85 -8.53 -14.38
C HIS A 218 -3.87 -9.42 -13.66
N ASP A 219 -4.58 -10.22 -14.45
CA ASP A 219 -5.40 -11.32 -13.95
C ASP A 219 -4.49 -12.22 -13.14
N ASN A 220 -4.48 -12.04 -11.83
CA ASN A 220 -3.91 -12.99 -10.89
C ASN A 220 -4.78 -14.24 -10.91
N GLU A 221 -4.62 -15.07 -11.94
CA GLU A 221 -5.12 -16.43 -11.97
C GLU A 221 -4.43 -17.22 -10.85
N GLY A 222 -4.98 -17.16 -9.64
CA GLY A 222 -4.46 -17.94 -8.53
C GLY A 222 -4.92 -17.58 -7.13
N ALA A 223 -5.43 -16.38 -6.91
CA ALA A 223 -6.04 -16.04 -5.63
C ALA A 223 -7.56 -15.95 -5.83
N GLY A 224 -8.32 -16.82 -5.18
CA GLY A 224 -9.77 -16.97 -5.32
C GLY A 224 -10.63 -15.80 -4.85
N TYR A 225 -10.21 -14.59 -5.11
CA TYR A 225 -11.00 -13.38 -4.98
C TYR A 225 -11.56 -13.04 -6.35
N VAL A 226 -12.69 -13.64 -6.67
CA VAL A 226 -13.53 -13.20 -7.79
C VAL A 226 -14.18 -11.89 -7.33
N ASN A 227 -13.52 -10.76 -7.61
CA ASN A 227 -14.28 -9.52 -7.71
C ASN A 227 -15.22 -9.73 -8.90
N GLU A 228 -16.55 -9.70 -8.66
CA GLU A 228 -17.53 -9.66 -9.72
C GLU A 228 -17.06 -8.64 -10.76
N GLU A 229 -16.93 -9.10 -11.98
CA GLU A 229 -16.54 -8.35 -13.16
C GLU A 229 -17.22 -6.98 -13.15
N VAL A 230 -16.49 -5.90 -12.94
CA VAL A 230 -16.83 -4.66 -13.62
C VAL A 230 -16.46 -4.91 -15.07
N ARG A 231 -17.37 -5.58 -15.78
CA ARG A 231 -17.35 -5.66 -17.24
C ARG A 231 -17.34 -4.22 -17.73
N CYS A 232 -16.26 -3.82 -18.38
CA CYS A 232 -16.41 -2.79 -19.39
C CYS A 232 -17.38 -3.39 -20.41
N ASP A 233 -18.64 -2.95 -20.38
CA ASP A 233 -19.61 -3.31 -21.39
C ASP A 233 -18.96 -3.07 -22.77
N GLU A 234 -19.22 -3.97 -23.73
CA GLU A 234 -18.70 -3.99 -25.10
C GLU A 234 -18.98 -2.69 -25.91
N GLY A 235 -19.23 -1.58 -25.24
CA GLY A 235 -19.54 -0.25 -25.79
C GLY A 235 -18.37 0.72 -25.89
N CYS A 236 -17.18 0.43 -25.34
CA CYS A 236 -16.02 1.33 -25.40
C CYS A 236 -15.23 1.31 -26.71
N SER A 237 -15.68 0.56 -27.72
CA SER A 237 -15.06 0.49 -29.06
C SER A 237 -15.31 1.72 -29.95
N GLY A 238 -15.76 2.85 -29.42
CA GLY A 238 -16.21 4.02 -30.19
C GLY A 238 -15.47 5.34 -30.00
N SER A 239 -14.60 5.51 -29.01
CA SER A 239 -13.77 6.71 -28.91
C SER A 239 -12.30 6.33 -29.16
N GLY A 240 -11.75 6.79 -30.30
CA GLY A 240 -10.34 6.58 -30.66
C GLY A 240 -9.36 7.31 -29.71
N LYS A 241 -9.50 7.13 -28.42
CA LYS A 241 -8.58 7.61 -27.41
C LYS A 241 -7.53 6.53 -27.20
N GLU A 242 -6.27 6.89 -27.41
CA GLU A 242 -5.13 6.03 -27.11
C GLU A 242 -5.11 5.73 -25.61
N PRO A 243 -4.89 4.46 -25.20
CA PRO A 243 -4.79 4.11 -23.80
C PRO A 243 -3.54 4.74 -23.17
N PHE A 244 -3.62 5.09 -21.89
CA PHE A 244 -2.48 5.58 -21.11
C PHE A 244 -1.89 4.47 -20.24
N GLU A 245 -0.59 4.56 -20.00
CA GLU A 245 0.14 3.70 -19.07
C GLU A 245 0.68 4.52 -17.92
N ILE A 246 0.61 3.97 -16.70
CA ILE A 246 1.19 4.59 -15.51
C ILE A 246 2.48 3.85 -15.15
N GLN A 247 3.55 4.60 -14.94
CA GLN A 247 4.82 4.09 -14.42
C GLN A 247 5.11 4.74 -13.07
N VAL A 248 5.48 3.92 -12.08
CA VAL A 248 5.89 4.38 -10.75
C VAL A 248 7.39 4.26 -10.61
N ILE A 249 8.02 5.32 -10.12
CA ILE A 249 9.45 5.41 -9.88
C ILE A 249 9.69 5.68 -8.40
N THR A 250 10.46 4.81 -7.76
CA THR A 250 10.89 5.01 -6.37
C THR A 250 12.38 5.28 -6.34
N PRO A 251 12.80 6.52 -6.10
CA PRO A 251 14.21 6.89 -6.04
C PRO A 251 14.90 6.21 -4.86
N ALA A 252 16.01 5.50 -5.14
CA ALA A 252 16.78 4.86 -4.09
C ALA A 252 17.45 5.88 -3.17
N GLY A 253 17.46 5.61 -1.86
CA GLY A 253 18.18 6.41 -0.87
C GLY A 253 17.47 7.71 -0.46
N ILE A 254 16.30 8.03 -1.01
CA ILE A 254 15.50 9.19 -0.60
C ILE A 254 14.29 8.71 0.20
N SER A 255 14.22 9.13 1.46
CA SER A 255 13.09 8.87 2.34
C SER A 255 12.50 10.19 2.83
N VAL A 256 11.21 10.36 2.70
CA VAL A 256 10.47 11.54 3.16
C VAL A 256 9.48 11.11 4.23
N SER A 257 9.60 11.67 5.43
CA SER A 257 8.60 11.42 6.46
C SER A 257 7.35 12.28 6.22
N THR A 258 6.18 11.73 6.58
CA THR A 258 4.92 12.47 6.51
C THR A 258 4.99 13.80 7.29
N ALA A 259 5.64 13.78 8.46
CA ALA A 259 5.86 14.99 9.27
C ALA A 259 6.69 16.05 8.53
N GLU A 260 7.68 15.62 7.76
CA GLU A 260 8.51 16.49 6.93
C GLU A 260 7.70 17.13 5.80
N ALA A 261 6.87 16.33 5.11
CA ALA A 261 6.01 16.82 4.03
C ALA A 261 5.02 17.88 4.53
N TYR A 262 4.39 17.67 5.70
CA TYR A 262 3.49 18.66 6.30
C TYR A 262 4.20 19.88 6.87
N GLY A 263 5.51 19.82 7.15
CA GLY A 263 6.24 20.84 7.90
C GLY A 263 6.34 22.23 7.25
N GLY A 264 6.06 22.33 5.95
CA GLY A 264 6.09 23.59 5.21
C GLY A 264 4.77 23.95 4.51
N ILE A 265 3.74 23.13 4.70
CA ILE A 265 2.46 23.30 4.00
C ILE A 265 1.74 24.58 4.44
N VAL A 266 1.34 25.37 3.48
CA VAL A 266 0.36 26.45 3.64
C VAL A 266 -0.93 25.99 2.96
N PRO A 267 -1.95 25.59 3.73
CA PRO A 267 -3.20 25.09 3.14
C PRO A 267 -3.89 26.16 2.30
N GLU A 268 -4.33 25.80 1.11
CA GLU A 268 -5.05 26.70 0.19
C GLU A 268 -6.18 25.94 -0.50
N LEU A 269 -7.30 26.65 -0.75
CA LEU A 269 -8.37 26.10 -1.55
C LEU A 269 -8.02 26.25 -3.03
N PRO A 270 -8.01 25.17 -3.82
CA PRO A 270 -7.71 25.25 -5.24
C PRO A 270 -8.80 26.01 -6.00
N GLU A 271 -8.44 26.69 -7.08
CA GLU A 271 -9.40 27.39 -7.95
C GLU A 271 -10.40 26.42 -8.61
N MET A 272 -9.93 25.22 -8.97
CA MET A 272 -10.75 24.11 -9.46
C MET A 272 -10.69 22.95 -8.48
N SER A 273 -11.85 22.36 -8.16
CA SER A 273 -11.86 21.15 -7.33
C SER A 273 -11.16 19.99 -8.04
N LEU A 274 -10.65 19.04 -7.25
CA LEU A 274 -10.04 17.81 -7.78
C LEU A 274 -10.94 17.14 -8.84
N ARG A 275 -12.24 17.01 -8.56
CA ARG A 275 -13.21 16.40 -9.49
C ARG A 275 -13.27 17.14 -10.83
N GLN A 276 -13.29 18.47 -10.81
CA GLN A 276 -13.31 19.28 -12.04
C GLN A 276 -12.05 19.08 -12.87
N VAL A 277 -10.88 18.99 -12.23
CA VAL A 277 -9.61 18.75 -12.92
C VAL A 277 -9.56 17.34 -13.51
N LEU A 278 -10.05 16.34 -12.78
CA LEU A 278 -10.09 14.96 -13.25
C LEU A 278 -11.04 14.71 -14.43
N GLU A 279 -12.03 15.61 -14.65
CA GLU A 279 -12.92 15.58 -15.84
C GLU A 279 -12.24 16.11 -17.10
N LEU A 280 -11.10 16.81 -16.95
CA LEU A 280 -10.34 17.31 -18.10
C LEU A 280 -9.52 16.18 -18.73
N PRO A 281 -9.18 16.31 -20.04
CA PRO A 281 -8.18 15.44 -20.65
C PRO A 281 -6.86 15.43 -19.87
N VAL A 282 -6.19 14.27 -19.80
CA VAL A 282 -4.94 14.08 -19.03
C VAL A 282 -3.86 15.11 -19.43
N GLU A 283 -3.83 15.49 -20.70
CA GLU A 283 -2.90 16.49 -21.25
C GLU A 283 -3.08 17.90 -20.68
N GLN A 284 -4.20 18.14 -20.01
CA GLN A 284 -4.49 19.43 -19.35
C GLN A 284 -4.26 19.39 -17.82
N TRP A 285 -3.81 18.24 -17.29
CA TRP A 285 -3.61 18.10 -15.84
C TRP A 285 -2.35 18.81 -15.33
N ASP A 286 -1.35 19.00 -16.19
CA ASP A 286 -0.12 19.68 -15.78
C ASP A 286 -0.42 21.11 -15.28
N GLY A 287 0.03 21.42 -14.07
CA GLY A 287 -0.23 22.67 -13.37
C GLY A 287 -1.64 22.82 -12.75
N LEU A 288 -2.60 21.92 -13.06
CA LEU A 288 -3.95 21.91 -12.45
C LEU A 288 -4.14 20.80 -11.43
N LEU A 289 -3.68 19.60 -11.76
CA LEU A 289 -3.67 18.47 -10.84
C LEU A 289 -2.35 18.47 -10.07
N VAL A 290 -2.35 19.01 -8.86
CA VAL A 290 -1.13 19.23 -8.06
C VAL A 290 -1.06 18.25 -6.89
N ASN A 291 0.14 18.06 -6.37
CA ASN A 291 0.37 17.49 -5.06
C ASN A 291 1.04 18.56 -4.19
N ASP A 292 0.30 19.11 -3.23
CA ASP A 292 0.75 20.24 -2.40
C ASP A 292 2.04 19.94 -1.62
N PHE A 293 2.34 18.67 -1.37
CA PHE A 293 3.61 18.31 -0.72
C PHE A 293 4.83 18.53 -1.62
N GLU A 294 4.67 18.59 -2.96
CA GLU A 294 5.81 18.74 -3.87
C GLU A 294 6.62 20.01 -3.57
N GLU A 295 5.97 21.13 -3.30
CA GLU A 295 6.68 22.37 -3.00
C GLU A 295 7.62 22.21 -1.80
N THR A 296 7.12 21.69 -0.70
CA THR A 296 7.90 21.50 0.53
C THR A 296 8.97 20.41 0.37
N VAL A 297 8.60 19.30 -0.27
CA VAL A 297 9.49 18.14 -0.41
C VAL A 297 10.59 18.43 -1.42
N PHE A 298 10.28 19.04 -2.57
CA PHE A 298 11.26 19.35 -3.61
C PHE A 298 12.23 20.47 -3.18
N ALA A 299 11.82 21.37 -2.30
CA ALA A 299 12.73 22.34 -1.71
C ALA A 299 13.84 21.69 -0.88
N LYS A 300 13.55 20.55 -0.24
CA LYS A 300 14.51 19.78 0.59
C LYS A 300 15.22 18.67 -0.20
N HIS A 301 14.54 18.12 -1.19
CA HIS A 301 15.01 17.03 -2.04
C HIS A 301 14.94 17.43 -3.52
N PRO A 302 15.80 18.35 -3.98
CA PRO A 302 15.75 18.87 -5.35
C PRO A 302 15.97 17.81 -6.43
N GLU A 303 16.56 16.67 -6.08
CA GLU A 303 16.68 15.50 -6.95
C GLU A 303 15.32 14.94 -7.36
N LEU A 304 14.28 15.00 -6.52
CA LEU A 304 12.92 14.58 -6.89
C LEU A 304 12.33 15.49 -7.96
N ALA A 305 12.54 16.81 -7.85
CA ALA A 305 12.14 17.75 -8.90
C ALA A 305 12.87 17.48 -10.22
N ALA A 306 14.15 17.09 -10.15
CA ALA A 306 14.93 16.74 -11.35
C ALA A 306 14.38 15.46 -11.99
N ILE A 307 14.02 14.44 -11.19
CA ILE A 307 13.39 13.21 -11.68
C ILE A 307 12.05 13.56 -12.34
N LYS A 308 11.15 14.31 -11.69
CA LYS A 308 9.88 14.74 -12.28
C LYS A 308 10.08 15.41 -13.65
N ARG A 309 11.06 16.29 -13.77
CA ARG A 309 11.39 16.95 -15.04
C ARG A 309 11.84 15.94 -16.09
N SER A 310 12.70 14.98 -15.71
CA SER A 310 13.18 13.95 -16.64
C SER A 310 12.06 13.05 -17.16
N LEU A 311 10.99 12.85 -16.37
CA LEU A 311 9.81 12.11 -16.80
C LEU A 311 9.07 12.86 -17.92
N TYR A 312 8.89 14.17 -17.79
CA TYR A 312 8.34 14.99 -18.88
C TYR A 312 9.27 15.02 -20.11
N ASP A 313 10.58 15.13 -19.90
CA ASP A 313 11.57 15.08 -21.00
C ASP A 313 11.55 13.73 -21.74
N SER A 314 11.16 12.65 -21.07
CA SER A 314 10.98 11.32 -21.65
C SER A 314 9.61 11.09 -22.32
N GLY A 315 8.75 12.10 -22.34
CA GLY A 315 7.47 12.08 -23.05
C GLY A 315 6.25 11.79 -22.17
N ALA A 316 6.37 11.87 -20.84
CA ALA A 316 5.20 11.80 -19.97
C ALA A 316 4.23 12.94 -20.28
N VAL A 317 2.94 12.63 -20.37
CA VAL A 317 1.88 13.65 -20.53
C VAL A 317 1.53 14.28 -19.18
N TYR A 318 1.78 13.56 -18.10
CA TYR A 318 1.63 14.05 -16.73
C TYR A 318 2.58 13.28 -15.80
N ALA A 319 3.14 13.95 -14.81
CA ALA A 319 3.96 13.35 -13.76
C ALA A 319 3.76 14.07 -12.43
N SER A 320 3.74 13.32 -11.32
CA SER A 320 3.58 13.87 -9.98
C SER A 320 4.18 12.95 -8.92
N MET A 321 4.36 13.48 -7.72
CA MET A 321 4.73 12.70 -6.54
C MET A 321 3.50 12.01 -5.96
N SER A 322 3.65 10.78 -5.47
CA SER A 322 2.57 10.04 -4.79
C SER A 322 2.60 10.29 -3.28
N GLY A 323 1.48 10.72 -2.73
CA GLY A 323 1.36 10.98 -1.29
C GLY A 323 2.41 11.96 -0.79
N SER A 324 3.02 11.69 0.35
CA SER A 324 4.12 12.48 0.91
C SER A 324 5.49 12.24 0.28
N GLY A 325 5.56 11.39 -0.74
CA GLY A 325 6.80 11.01 -1.40
C GLY A 325 7.51 9.83 -0.67
N SER A 326 8.63 9.43 -1.16
CA SER A 326 9.49 9.95 -2.23
C SER A 326 9.14 9.43 -3.64
N SER A 327 8.19 8.47 -3.78
CA SER A 327 7.83 7.93 -5.09
C SER A 327 7.15 8.98 -5.97
N LEU A 328 7.51 8.94 -7.26
CA LEU A 328 6.85 9.67 -8.32
C LEU A 328 6.15 8.68 -9.24
N PHE A 329 5.18 9.18 -9.98
CA PHE A 329 4.59 8.44 -11.09
C PHE A 329 4.47 9.32 -12.31
N ALA A 330 4.41 8.69 -13.46
CA ALA A 330 4.24 9.34 -14.75
C ALA A 330 3.19 8.61 -15.58
N ILE A 331 2.47 9.36 -16.39
CA ILE A 331 1.45 8.87 -17.32
C ILE A 331 1.97 9.07 -18.73
N TYR A 332 2.03 8.00 -19.50
CA TYR A 332 2.47 7.99 -20.89
C TYR A 332 1.32 7.54 -21.81
N ARG A 333 1.35 8.00 -23.06
CA ARG A 333 0.51 7.41 -24.11
C ARG A 333 1.09 6.05 -24.53
N LYS A 334 0.23 5.03 -24.65
CA LYS A 334 0.61 3.73 -25.22
C LYS A 334 0.75 3.79 -26.72
#